data_9f52caf914ce43de22ba30f669f19c43
#
_entry.id   9f52caf914ce43de22ba30f669f19c43
#
_cell.length_a   1.000
_cell.length_b   1.000
_cell.length_c   1.000
_cell.angle_alpha   90.00
_cell.angle_beta   90.00
_cell.angle_gamma   90.00
#
_symmetry.space_group_name_H-M   'P 1'
#
loop_
_entity.id
_entity.type
_entity.pdbx_description
1 polymer ?
#
loop_
_entity_poly.entity_id
_entity_poly.type
_entity_poly.pdbx_seq_one_letter_code
_entity_poly.pdbx_strand_id
1 'polypeptide(L)'
;MRGLRKYLTPFAPDQSGAVSVLYELGGLIAICDAGGCTGNVCGFDEPRWFEQKSALFSAGLRDMDAILGRDDRLVEKLVDAASKLDVKFVAIIGTPVPAVIGTDYKALGRMCEKKLNMPVITIDTDGMELYDVGEEKAWLELFRTFAEKEMIDKASERIKPNLDIEKKQGKIGVLGLTPQDISDLQAPKKIREYYQEKEGKEAICYCMGENVCRSTDGLDNHRTAGEVEKNIVVSPAALAAAKYLEKTFGTPYEVTYPIVEELVPDMDYRRKKILIVHQQVIGNAMRAEIRRRCQKVNGDPAVDNNAVITVASWFMMKQELSEEGDISLREEDDYMELIKKEDYDIVFADPMMKRMTEDAYKMAGTGCVADAHETERK
;
A
#
# COMPACT_ATOMS: atom_id res chain seq x y z
N MET A 1 -27.21 -8.70 11.14
CA MET A 1 -27.17 -9.10 9.72
C MET A 1 -25.73 -9.08 9.31
N ARG A 2 -25.14 -10.24 9.06
CA ARG A 2 -23.75 -10.30 8.59
C ARG A 2 -23.65 -9.69 7.20
N GLY A 3 -22.56 -8.96 6.93
CA GLY A 3 -22.28 -8.35 5.63
C GLY A 3 -22.94 -6.97 5.37
N LEU A 4 -23.72 -6.43 6.28
CA LEU A 4 -24.23 -5.06 6.17
C LEU A 4 -23.44 -4.13 7.09
N ARG A 5 -22.77 -3.14 6.51
CA ARG A 5 -22.04 -2.10 7.26
C ARG A 5 -23.02 -1.05 7.76
N LYS A 6 -22.83 -0.66 9.02
CA LYS A 6 -23.65 0.35 9.71
C LYS A 6 -22.84 1.60 10.06
N TYR A 7 -21.55 1.43 10.29
CA TYR A 7 -20.66 2.47 10.79
C TYR A 7 -19.61 2.88 9.76
N LEU A 8 -19.04 1.90 9.06
CA LEU A 8 -17.94 2.12 8.12
C LEU A 8 -18.46 2.20 6.68
N THR A 9 -17.87 3.08 5.89
CA THR A 9 -18.01 3.06 4.44
C THR A 9 -17.34 1.80 3.87
N PRO A 10 -17.74 1.33 2.68
CA PRO A 10 -16.98 0.29 1.99
C PRO A 10 -15.52 0.69 1.81
N PHE A 11 -14.61 -0.23 2.05
CA PHE A 11 -13.19 -0.02 1.75
C PHE A 11 -12.96 -0.07 0.24
N ALA A 12 -11.91 0.59 -0.21
CA ALA A 12 -11.52 0.59 -1.61
C ALA A 12 -11.18 -0.83 -2.10
N PRO A 13 -11.63 -1.23 -3.29
CA PRO A 13 -11.37 -2.53 -3.87
C PRO A 13 -9.96 -2.63 -4.47
N ASP A 14 -9.55 -3.85 -4.84
CA ASP A 14 -8.19 -4.17 -5.30
C ASP A 14 -7.75 -3.37 -6.54
N GLN A 15 -8.65 -3.09 -7.51
CA GLN A 15 -8.27 -2.25 -8.64
C GLN A 15 -7.86 -0.85 -8.23
N SER A 16 -8.44 -0.30 -7.16
CA SER A 16 -8.09 1.03 -6.65
C SER A 16 -6.69 1.03 -6.04
N GLY A 17 -6.31 -0.03 -5.32
CA GLY A 17 -4.96 -0.22 -4.80
C GLY A 17 -3.93 -0.35 -5.91
N ALA A 18 -4.23 -1.13 -6.96
CA ALA A 18 -3.35 -1.25 -8.12
C ALA A 18 -3.12 0.10 -8.82
N VAL A 19 -4.19 0.91 -8.97
CA VAL A 19 -4.08 2.28 -9.49
C VAL A 19 -3.20 3.14 -8.60
N SER A 20 -3.40 3.08 -7.28
CA SER A 20 -2.68 3.90 -6.31
C SER A 20 -1.16 3.72 -6.40
N VAL A 21 -0.70 2.48 -6.56
CA VAL A 21 0.73 2.17 -6.77
C VAL A 21 1.28 2.78 -8.06
N LEU A 22 0.52 2.77 -9.15
CA LEU A 22 0.98 3.18 -10.47
C LEU A 22 0.74 4.66 -10.78
N TYR A 23 0.02 5.38 -9.91
CA TYR A 23 -0.59 6.66 -10.19
C TYR A 23 0.38 7.75 -10.65
N GLU A 24 1.53 7.88 -9.98
CA GLU A 24 2.50 8.97 -10.23
C GLU A 24 3.69 8.57 -11.11
N LEU A 25 3.64 7.41 -11.77
CA LEU A 25 4.80 6.86 -12.47
C LEU A 25 4.91 7.26 -13.95
N GLY A 26 4.00 8.11 -14.43
CA GLY A 26 4.02 8.57 -15.83
C GLY A 26 3.56 7.52 -16.84
N GLY A 27 2.72 6.58 -16.42
CA GLY A 27 2.08 5.59 -17.27
C GLY A 27 0.70 6.00 -17.74
N LEU A 28 0.20 5.36 -18.81
CA LEU A 28 -1.21 5.33 -19.16
C LEU A 28 -1.84 4.16 -18.41
N ILE A 29 -2.77 4.45 -17.51
CA ILE A 29 -3.47 3.46 -16.70
C ILE A 29 -4.86 3.25 -17.27
N ALA A 30 -5.15 2.05 -17.76
CA ALA A 30 -6.44 1.68 -18.31
C ALA A 30 -7.16 0.70 -17.38
N ILE A 31 -8.28 1.11 -16.82
CA ILE A 31 -9.16 0.25 -16.06
C ILE A 31 -10.12 -0.44 -17.02
N CYS A 32 -10.12 -1.77 -17.04
CA CYS A 32 -10.99 -2.57 -17.91
C CYS A 32 -12.41 -2.62 -17.34
N ASP A 33 -13.16 -1.55 -17.51
CA ASP A 33 -14.52 -1.39 -17.00
C ASP A 33 -15.47 -0.75 -18.04
N ALA A 34 -16.72 -0.60 -17.65
CA ALA A 34 -17.72 0.16 -18.41
C ALA A 34 -17.77 1.65 -18.06
N GLY A 35 -16.94 2.10 -17.12
CA GLY A 35 -16.81 3.48 -16.64
C GLY A 35 -17.10 3.67 -15.14
N GLY A 36 -17.79 2.73 -14.49
CA GLY A 36 -18.16 2.85 -13.09
C GLY A 36 -16.99 2.74 -12.12
N CYS A 37 -16.15 1.72 -12.29
CA CYS A 37 -14.97 1.52 -11.43
C CYS A 37 -13.97 2.67 -11.60
N THR A 38 -13.73 3.10 -12.85
CA THR A 38 -12.87 4.27 -13.10
C THR A 38 -13.41 5.54 -12.44
N GLY A 39 -14.74 5.77 -12.51
CA GLY A 39 -15.39 6.91 -11.86
C GLY A 39 -15.25 6.86 -10.33
N ASN A 40 -15.32 5.67 -9.72
CA ASN A 40 -15.14 5.49 -8.29
C ASN A 40 -13.68 5.79 -7.87
N VAL A 41 -12.70 5.27 -8.59
CA VAL A 41 -11.29 5.56 -8.33
C VAL A 41 -11.03 7.08 -8.36
N CYS A 42 -11.47 7.76 -9.43
CA CYS A 42 -11.27 9.20 -9.59
C CYS A 42 -12.05 10.04 -8.56
N GLY A 43 -13.23 9.59 -8.15
CA GLY A 43 -14.12 10.37 -7.31
C GLY A 43 -13.94 10.16 -5.80
N PHE A 44 -13.43 8.99 -5.41
CA PHE A 44 -13.43 8.57 -4.01
C PHE A 44 -12.13 7.92 -3.54
N ASP A 45 -11.56 6.99 -4.33
CA ASP A 45 -10.52 6.11 -3.81
C ASP A 45 -9.11 6.69 -3.98
N GLU A 46 -8.89 7.62 -4.93
CA GLU A 46 -7.57 8.20 -5.20
C GLU A 46 -7.56 9.69 -4.82
N PRO A 47 -7.12 10.05 -3.60
CA PRO A 47 -7.19 11.43 -3.12
C PRO A 47 -6.32 12.41 -3.93
N ARG A 48 -5.24 11.93 -4.55
CA ARG A 48 -4.36 12.75 -5.40
C ARG A 48 -5.04 13.23 -6.69
N TRP A 49 -6.13 12.60 -7.11
CA TRP A 49 -6.87 12.99 -8.32
C TRP A 49 -7.35 14.43 -8.32
N PHE A 50 -7.67 14.98 -7.16
CA PHE A 50 -8.15 16.36 -7.05
C PHE A 50 -7.03 17.40 -7.18
N GLU A 51 -5.80 17.03 -6.81
CA GLU A 51 -4.63 17.91 -6.87
C GLU A 51 -3.87 17.72 -8.17
N GLN A 52 -3.69 16.48 -8.61
CA GLN A 52 -2.85 16.12 -9.73
C GLN A 52 -3.40 14.90 -10.47
N LYS A 53 -3.84 15.10 -11.71
CA LYS A 53 -4.43 14.05 -12.53
C LYS A 53 -3.35 13.21 -13.21
N SER A 54 -3.51 11.89 -13.12
CA SER A 54 -2.77 10.91 -13.92
C SER A 54 -3.49 10.59 -15.23
N ALA A 55 -2.80 9.97 -16.18
CA ALA A 55 -3.38 9.47 -17.42
C ALA A 55 -4.19 8.19 -17.15
N LEU A 56 -5.32 8.33 -16.47
CA LEU A 56 -6.22 7.27 -16.07
C LEU A 56 -7.44 7.23 -17.00
N PHE A 57 -7.72 6.06 -17.58
CA PHE A 57 -8.76 5.87 -18.59
C PHE A 57 -9.64 4.66 -18.28
N SER A 58 -10.94 4.79 -18.58
CA SER A 58 -11.85 3.66 -18.69
C SER A 58 -11.67 3.00 -20.06
N ALA A 59 -11.60 1.67 -20.09
CA ALA A 59 -11.67 0.91 -21.34
C ALA A 59 -13.02 1.11 -22.04
N GLY A 60 -14.05 1.51 -21.30
CA GLY A 60 -15.40 1.75 -21.82
C GLY A 60 -15.98 0.50 -22.46
N LEU A 61 -15.87 -0.63 -21.76
CA LEU A 61 -16.42 -1.91 -22.21
C LEU A 61 -17.94 -1.80 -22.44
N ARG A 62 -18.40 -2.44 -23.51
CA ARG A 62 -19.81 -2.57 -23.85
C ARG A 62 -20.20 -4.05 -23.91
N ASP A 63 -21.48 -4.33 -23.81
CA ASP A 63 -22.02 -5.70 -23.82
C ASP A 63 -21.45 -6.53 -24.97
N MET A 64 -21.40 -5.94 -26.17
CA MET A 64 -20.85 -6.62 -27.36
C MET A 64 -19.34 -6.87 -27.27
N ASP A 65 -18.59 -6.03 -26.56
CA ASP A 65 -17.13 -6.23 -26.37
C ASP A 65 -16.92 -7.42 -25.42
N ALA A 66 -17.76 -7.53 -24.37
CA ALA A 66 -17.74 -8.65 -23.43
C ALA A 66 -18.17 -9.98 -24.06
N ILE A 67 -19.27 -9.98 -24.85
CA ILE A 67 -19.80 -11.19 -25.50
C ILE A 67 -18.86 -11.74 -26.56
N LEU A 68 -18.23 -10.87 -27.35
CA LEU A 68 -17.40 -11.25 -28.49
C LEU A 68 -15.91 -11.38 -28.16
N GLY A 69 -15.48 -11.02 -26.94
CA GLY A 69 -14.07 -11.05 -26.55
C GLY A 69 -13.22 -10.13 -27.42
N ARG A 70 -13.61 -8.85 -27.59
CA ARG A 70 -12.95 -7.91 -28.51
C ARG A 70 -11.71 -7.25 -27.92
N ASP A 71 -10.71 -8.05 -27.58
CA ASP A 71 -9.42 -7.59 -27.07
C ASP A 71 -8.69 -6.71 -28.10
N ASP A 72 -8.83 -7.00 -29.39
CA ASP A 72 -8.28 -6.22 -30.50
C ASP A 72 -8.71 -4.75 -30.43
N ARG A 73 -9.99 -4.49 -30.12
CA ARG A 73 -10.54 -3.14 -29.99
C ARG A 73 -10.00 -2.40 -28.78
N LEU A 74 -9.80 -3.11 -27.65
CA LEU A 74 -9.18 -2.51 -26.48
C LEU A 74 -7.74 -2.10 -26.78
N VAL A 75 -6.98 -2.99 -27.42
CA VAL A 75 -5.60 -2.70 -27.84
C VAL A 75 -5.54 -1.50 -28.79
N GLU A 76 -6.46 -1.37 -29.76
CA GLU A 76 -6.54 -0.21 -30.66
C GLU A 76 -6.79 1.10 -29.89
N LYS A 77 -7.72 1.10 -28.92
CA LYS A 77 -7.98 2.27 -28.07
C LYS A 77 -6.74 2.67 -27.26
N LEU A 78 -6.02 1.69 -26.71
CA LEU A 78 -4.79 1.95 -25.94
C LEU A 78 -3.67 2.52 -26.80
N VAL A 79 -3.50 2.00 -28.01
CA VAL A 79 -2.55 2.52 -29.00
C VAL A 79 -2.90 3.96 -29.38
N ASP A 80 -4.17 4.24 -29.69
CA ASP A 80 -4.61 5.60 -30.01
C ASP A 80 -4.39 6.57 -28.84
N ALA A 81 -4.73 6.18 -27.60
CA ALA A 81 -4.52 7.00 -26.42
C ALA A 81 -3.03 7.25 -26.15
N ALA A 82 -2.20 6.20 -26.17
CA ALA A 82 -0.76 6.31 -25.93
C ALA A 82 -0.05 7.17 -26.99
N SER A 83 -0.51 7.16 -28.24
CA SER A 83 0.06 7.98 -29.32
C SER A 83 -0.14 9.50 -29.12
N LYS A 84 -1.08 9.88 -28.25
CA LYS A 84 -1.44 11.29 -27.98
C LYS A 84 -0.84 11.82 -26.67
N LEU A 85 -0.17 10.95 -25.92
CA LEU A 85 0.36 11.25 -24.59
C LEU A 85 1.85 10.91 -24.52
N ASP A 86 2.59 11.68 -23.74
CA ASP A 86 3.96 11.33 -23.38
C ASP A 86 3.93 10.39 -22.18
N VAL A 87 3.84 9.07 -22.45
CA VAL A 87 3.78 8.04 -21.41
C VAL A 87 4.91 7.03 -21.57
N LYS A 88 5.39 6.50 -20.46
CA LYS A 88 6.55 5.59 -20.42
C LYS A 88 6.17 4.11 -20.45
N PHE A 89 4.95 3.80 -20.07
CA PHE A 89 4.39 2.45 -20.04
C PHE A 89 2.86 2.51 -20.12
N VAL A 90 2.25 1.37 -20.35
CA VAL A 90 0.80 1.19 -20.23
C VAL A 90 0.52 0.18 -19.13
N ALA A 91 -0.46 0.47 -18.28
CA ALA A 91 -0.98 -0.47 -17.30
C ALA A 91 -2.44 -0.83 -17.64
N ILE A 92 -2.75 -2.12 -17.58
CA ILE A 92 -4.10 -2.66 -17.80
C ILE A 92 -4.56 -3.29 -16.49
N ILE A 93 -5.62 -2.75 -15.91
CA ILE A 93 -6.11 -3.15 -14.59
C ILE A 93 -7.47 -3.82 -14.73
N GLY A 94 -7.61 -4.99 -14.14
CA GLY A 94 -8.84 -5.78 -14.13
C GLY A 94 -9.92 -5.19 -13.23
N THR A 95 -11.17 -5.59 -13.49
CA THR A 95 -12.34 -5.31 -12.67
C THR A 95 -13.30 -6.51 -12.71
N PRO A 96 -14.42 -6.51 -11.97
CA PRO A 96 -15.35 -7.64 -11.97
C PRO A 96 -15.82 -8.11 -13.35
N VAL A 97 -16.04 -7.18 -14.30
CA VAL A 97 -16.56 -7.58 -15.62
C VAL A 97 -15.58 -8.43 -16.40
N PRO A 98 -14.33 -8.01 -16.64
CA PRO A 98 -13.33 -8.85 -17.30
C PRO A 98 -13.03 -10.14 -16.52
N ALA A 99 -13.07 -10.13 -15.20
CA ALA A 99 -12.87 -11.33 -14.39
C ALA A 99 -13.97 -12.39 -14.66
N VAL A 100 -15.23 -11.97 -14.74
CA VAL A 100 -16.37 -12.87 -15.03
C VAL A 100 -16.30 -13.45 -16.44
N ILE A 101 -15.88 -12.66 -17.43
CA ILE A 101 -15.75 -13.13 -18.83
C ILE A 101 -14.44 -13.87 -19.11
N GLY A 102 -13.56 -14.00 -18.14
CA GLY A 102 -12.31 -14.77 -18.26
C GLY A 102 -11.26 -14.12 -19.16
N THR A 103 -11.07 -12.82 -19.08
CA THR A 103 -10.08 -12.07 -19.86
C THR A 103 -8.67 -12.60 -19.61
N ASP A 104 -7.93 -12.94 -20.68
CA ASP A 104 -6.50 -13.32 -20.60
C ASP A 104 -5.62 -12.06 -20.62
N TYR A 105 -5.33 -11.52 -19.44
CA TYR A 105 -4.49 -10.33 -19.28
C TYR A 105 -3.07 -10.52 -19.82
N LYS A 106 -2.52 -11.75 -19.75
CA LYS A 106 -1.17 -12.03 -20.29
C LYS A 106 -1.15 -11.97 -21.82
N ALA A 107 -2.18 -12.50 -22.47
CA ALA A 107 -2.32 -12.38 -23.91
C ALA A 107 -2.54 -10.93 -24.32
N LEU A 108 -3.41 -10.22 -23.61
CA LEU A 108 -3.71 -8.81 -23.85
C LEU A 108 -2.45 -7.93 -23.71
N GLY A 109 -1.66 -8.13 -22.65
CA GLY A 109 -0.40 -7.43 -22.43
C GLY A 109 0.57 -7.63 -23.58
N ARG A 110 0.81 -8.89 -24.02
CA ARG A 110 1.68 -9.19 -25.17
C ARG A 110 1.21 -8.54 -26.48
N MET A 111 -0.11 -8.50 -26.70
CA MET A 111 -0.69 -7.84 -27.89
C MET A 111 -0.43 -6.34 -27.85
N CYS A 112 -0.60 -5.71 -26.69
CA CYS A 112 -0.33 -4.28 -26.48
C CYS A 112 1.17 -3.97 -26.65
N GLU A 113 2.07 -4.69 -25.98
CA GLU A 113 3.51 -4.48 -26.09
C GLU A 113 4.00 -4.53 -27.53
N LYS A 114 3.53 -5.53 -28.30
CA LYS A 114 3.91 -5.68 -29.71
C LYS A 114 3.49 -4.49 -30.58
N LYS A 115 2.33 -3.86 -30.28
CA LYS A 115 1.82 -2.72 -31.07
C LYS A 115 2.39 -1.39 -30.60
N LEU A 116 2.62 -1.24 -29.29
CA LEU A 116 3.06 0.00 -28.67
C LEU A 116 4.59 0.17 -28.67
N ASN A 117 5.33 -0.94 -28.74
CA ASN A 117 6.79 -0.96 -28.54
C ASN A 117 7.25 -0.29 -27.24
N MET A 118 6.46 -0.45 -26.18
CA MET A 118 6.74 0.02 -24.82
C MET A 118 6.30 -1.02 -23.80
N PRO A 119 6.81 -0.97 -22.54
CA PRO A 119 6.41 -1.90 -21.49
C PRO A 119 4.92 -1.84 -21.20
N VAL A 120 4.31 -3.01 -20.97
CA VAL A 120 2.91 -3.12 -20.56
C VAL A 120 2.83 -3.94 -19.27
N ILE A 121 2.21 -3.38 -18.25
CA ILE A 121 1.90 -4.04 -16.98
C ILE A 121 0.45 -4.50 -17.02
N THR A 122 0.18 -5.73 -16.64
CA THR A 122 -1.19 -6.22 -16.50
C THR A 122 -1.43 -6.70 -15.08
N ILE A 123 -2.51 -6.23 -14.46
CA ILE A 123 -2.87 -6.58 -13.09
C ILE A 123 -4.28 -7.15 -13.09
N ASP A 124 -4.38 -8.43 -12.75
CA ASP A 124 -5.60 -9.23 -12.74
C ASP A 124 -6.44 -9.02 -11.48
N THR A 125 -6.77 -7.77 -11.19
CA THR A 125 -7.73 -7.44 -10.14
C THR A 125 -9.16 -7.78 -10.56
N ASP A 126 -10.02 -8.07 -9.61
CA ASP A 126 -11.40 -8.54 -9.88
C ASP A 126 -12.48 -7.77 -9.10
N GLY A 127 -12.10 -6.82 -8.26
CA GLY A 127 -13.01 -6.00 -7.46
C GLY A 127 -13.63 -6.70 -6.26
N MET A 128 -13.17 -7.93 -5.93
CA MET A 128 -13.68 -8.71 -4.81
C MET A 128 -12.80 -8.63 -3.58
N GLU A 129 -11.51 -8.37 -3.78
CA GLU A 129 -10.54 -8.19 -2.72
C GLU A 129 -10.41 -6.72 -2.34
N LEU A 130 -9.73 -6.43 -1.21
CA LEU A 130 -9.46 -5.07 -0.76
C LEU A 130 -8.23 -4.49 -1.50
N TYR A 131 -8.07 -3.18 -1.39
CA TYR A 131 -7.04 -2.41 -2.10
C TYR A 131 -5.62 -2.96 -1.91
N ASP A 132 -5.29 -3.46 -0.73
CA ASP A 132 -3.99 -3.99 -0.36
C ASP A 132 -3.56 -5.22 -1.20
N VAL A 133 -4.52 -6.04 -1.63
CA VAL A 133 -4.25 -7.16 -2.56
C VAL A 133 -3.88 -6.64 -3.94
N GLY A 134 -4.56 -5.59 -4.41
CA GLY A 134 -4.22 -4.93 -5.66
C GLY A 134 -2.87 -4.21 -5.61
N GLU A 135 -2.57 -3.58 -4.48
CA GLU A 135 -1.25 -2.99 -4.24
C GLU A 135 -0.13 -4.04 -4.28
N GLU A 136 -0.30 -5.18 -3.60
CA GLU A 136 0.69 -6.26 -3.61
C GLU A 136 1.00 -6.74 -5.03
N LYS A 137 -0.04 -6.98 -5.82
CA LYS A 137 0.12 -7.36 -7.23
C LYS A 137 0.85 -6.29 -8.03
N ALA A 138 0.46 -5.03 -7.88
CA ALA A 138 1.04 -3.91 -8.61
C ALA A 138 2.50 -3.66 -8.25
N TRP A 139 2.85 -3.67 -6.95
CA TRP A 139 4.23 -3.55 -6.48
C TRP A 139 5.12 -4.63 -7.10
N LEU A 140 4.67 -5.88 -7.08
CA LEU A 140 5.45 -7.00 -7.58
C LEU A 140 5.67 -6.92 -9.10
N GLU A 141 4.61 -6.66 -9.88
CA GLU A 141 4.71 -6.55 -11.32
C GLU A 141 5.52 -5.32 -11.77
N LEU A 142 5.45 -4.23 -11.03
CA LEU A 142 6.24 -3.02 -11.29
C LEU A 142 7.75 -3.32 -11.23
N PHE A 143 8.22 -3.96 -10.15
CA PHE A 143 9.64 -4.29 -10.02
C PHE A 143 10.09 -5.41 -10.96
N ARG A 144 9.24 -6.40 -11.23
CA ARG A 144 9.53 -7.42 -12.24
C ARG A 144 9.72 -6.81 -13.63
N THR A 145 8.85 -5.86 -14.00
CA THR A 145 8.90 -5.26 -15.32
C THR A 145 10.08 -4.32 -15.49
N PHE A 146 10.39 -3.49 -14.50
CA PHE A 146 11.37 -2.40 -14.67
C PHE A 146 12.72 -2.68 -14.05
N ALA A 147 12.80 -3.22 -12.85
CA ALA A 147 14.08 -3.50 -12.20
C ALA A 147 14.79 -4.71 -12.83
N GLU A 148 14.04 -5.76 -13.15
CA GLU A 148 14.62 -6.96 -13.77
C GLU A 148 15.11 -6.70 -15.19
N LYS A 149 14.36 -5.95 -15.99
CA LYS A 149 14.75 -5.59 -17.35
C LYS A 149 16.04 -4.78 -17.39
N GLU A 150 16.14 -3.74 -16.56
CA GLU A 150 17.36 -2.93 -16.45
C GLU A 150 18.58 -3.77 -16.09
N MET A 151 18.41 -4.77 -15.24
CA MET A 151 19.48 -5.69 -14.85
C MET A 151 19.90 -6.60 -16.01
N ILE A 152 18.93 -7.14 -16.77
CA ILE A 152 19.22 -7.97 -17.93
C ILE A 152 19.97 -7.17 -18.98
N ASP A 153 19.58 -5.93 -19.23
CA ASP A 153 20.26 -5.04 -20.18
C ASP A 153 21.70 -4.75 -19.73
N LYS A 154 21.91 -4.43 -18.45
CA LYS A 154 23.26 -4.25 -17.87
C LYS A 154 24.09 -5.55 -17.88
N ALA A 155 23.45 -6.71 -17.72
CA ALA A 155 24.13 -8.00 -17.77
C ALA A 155 24.56 -8.37 -19.17
N SER A 156 23.77 -8.04 -20.20
CA SER A 156 24.11 -8.27 -21.61
C SER A 156 25.29 -7.43 -22.06
N GLU A 157 25.53 -6.29 -21.45
CA GLU A 157 26.70 -5.43 -21.67
C GLU A 157 27.98 -5.91 -20.93
N ARG A 158 27.84 -6.74 -19.89
CA ARG A 158 28.91 -7.28 -19.07
C ARG A 158 29.04 -8.79 -19.26
N ILE A 159 30.16 -9.24 -19.86
CA ILE A 159 30.46 -10.66 -20.15
C ILE A 159 30.76 -11.51 -18.87
N LYS A 160 30.11 -11.26 -17.72
CA LYS A 160 30.38 -12.03 -16.49
C LYS A 160 29.08 -12.55 -15.84
N PRO A 161 29.00 -13.88 -15.52
CA PRO A 161 27.79 -14.51 -14.98
C PRO A 161 27.53 -14.35 -13.47
N ASN A 162 28.34 -13.59 -12.74
CA ASN A 162 28.09 -13.23 -11.35
C ASN A 162 27.90 -11.71 -11.26
N LEU A 163 26.66 -11.29 -11.22
CA LEU A 163 26.31 -9.90 -10.98
C LEU A 163 26.50 -9.57 -9.49
N ASP A 164 27.72 -9.17 -9.11
CA ASP A 164 27.88 -8.32 -7.96
C ASP A 164 27.29 -6.94 -8.31
N ILE A 165 26.01 -6.75 -7.93
CA ILE A 165 25.36 -5.44 -8.07
C ILE A 165 26.02 -4.51 -7.07
N GLU A 166 26.72 -3.50 -7.58
CA GLU A 166 27.34 -2.48 -6.76
C GLU A 166 26.23 -1.68 -6.06
N LYS A 167 26.13 -1.86 -4.74
CA LYS A 167 25.13 -1.14 -3.94
C LYS A 167 25.53 0.32 -3.82
N LYS A 168 24.57 1.22 -4.07
CA LYS A 168 24.75 2.66 -3.86
C LYS A 168 24.68 2.96 -2.36
N GLN A 169 25.88 3.09 -1.75
CA GLN A 169 25.98 3.47 -0.34
C GLN A 169 25.28 4.80 -0.08
N GLY A 170 24.60 4.87 1.07
CA GLY A 170 23.87 6.06 1.48
C GLY A 170 22.48 6.23 0.85
N LYS A 171 22.00 5.24 0.07
CA LYS A 171 20.64 5.26 -0.49
C LYS A 171 19.77 4.16 0.11
N ILE A 172 18.57 4.54 0.53
CA ILE A 172 17.56 3.64 1.10
C ILE A 172 16.30 3.71 0.22
N GLY A 173 15.75 2.55 -0.12
CA GLY A 173 14.42 2.48 -0.76
C GLY A 173 13.31 2.44 0.27
N VAL A 174 12.15 3.05 0.01
CA VAL A 174 10.96 2.97 0.86
C VAL A 174 9.80 2.45 0.03
N LEU A 175 9.27 1.28 0.40
CA LEU A 175 8.23 0.54 -0.29
C LEU A 175 6.92 0.57 0.50
N GLY A 176 5.79 0.68 -0.20
CA GLY A 176 4.47 0.61 0.43
C GLY A 176 3.88 1.96 0.81
N LEU A 177 4.44 3.06 0.27
CA LEU A 177 3.88 4.40 0.46
C LEU A 177 2.77 4.64 -0.58
N THR A 178 1.52 4.42 -0.18
CA THR A 178 0.34 4.77 -0.97
C THR A 178 -0.64 5.56 -0.10
N PRO A 179 -1.48 6.44 -0.66
CA PRO A 179 -2.46 7.20 0.12
C PRO A 179 -3.53 6.34 0.78
N GLN A 180 -3.75 5.14 0.30
CA GLN A 180 -4.74 4.21 0.86
C GLN A 180 -4.22 3.55 2.15
N ASP A 181 -2.92 3.27 2.23
CA ASP A 181 -2.27 2.73 3.43
C ASP A 181 -1.85 3.82 4.41
N ILE A 182 -1.41 4.97 3.87
CA ILE A 182 -0.86 6.08 4.65
C ILE A 182 -1.55 7.36 4.23
N SER A 183 -2.53 7.79 5.01
CA SER A 183 -3.35 8.97 4.73
C SER A 183 -2.59 10.29 4.77
N ASP A 184 -1.41 10.33 5.41
CA ASP A 184 -0.54 11.51 5.43
C ASP A 184 0.23 11.64 4.10
N LEU A 185 -0.25 12.48 3.20
CA LEU A 185 0.42 12.77 1.93
C LEU A 185 1.80 13.43 2.09
N GLN A 186 2.15 13.91 3.30
CA GLN A 186 3.48 14.42 3.61
C GLN A 186 4.44 13.33 4.15
N ALA A 187 3.96 12.12 4.36
CA ALA A 187 4.80 11.03 4.88
C ALA A 187 6.10 10.80 4.07
N PRO A 188 6.12 10.85 2.73
CA PRO A 188 7.36 10.71 1.98
C PRO A 188 8.39 11.77 2.31
N LYS A 189 7.96 13.03 2.49
CA LYS A 189 8.85 14.13 2.88
C LYS A 189 9.41 13.92 4.28
N LYS A 190 8.57 13.62 5.25
CA LYS A 190 8.97 13.35 6.64
C LYS A 190 9.94 12.17 6.73
N ILE A 191 9.71 11.11 5.97
CA ILE A 191 10.60 9.94 5.93
C ILE A 191 11.96 10.30 5.33
N ARG A 192 12.02 11.11 4.26
CA ARG A 192 13.28 11.59 3.69
C ARG A 192 14.05 12.44 4.71
N GLU A 193 13.39 13.38 5.38
CA GLU A 193 13.96 14.21 6.44
C GLU A 193 14.47 13.34 7.59
N TYR A 194 13.72 12.36 8.04
CA TYR A 194 14.11 11.41 9.08
C TYR A 194 15.43 10.70 8.75
N TYR A 195 15.55 10.09 7.56
CA TYR A 195 16.78 9.36 7.19
C TYR A 195 17.94 10.29 6.93
N GLN A 196 17.69 11.47 6.37
CA GLN A 196 18.74 12.49 6.20
C GLN A 196 19.30 12.97 7.53
N GLU A 197 18.45 13.23 8.52
CA GLU A 197 18.85 13.73 9.84
C GLU A 197 19.47 12.65 10.74
N LYS A 198 18.89 11.45 10.75
CA LYS A 198 19.29 10.38 11.66
C LYS A 198 20.45 9.54 11.15
N GLU A 199 20.50 9.27 9.86
CA GLU A 199 21.49 8.36 9.26
C GLU A 199 22.37 9.03 8.20
N GLY A 200 22.09 10.27 7.80
CA GLY A 200 22.80 10.94 6.70
C GLY A 200 22.56 10.28 5.34
N LYS A 201 21.41 9.60 5.17
CA LYS A 201 21.09 8.82 3.99
C LYS A 201 19.97 9.44 3.18
N GLU A 202 20.02 9.26 1.86
CA GLU A 202 18.98 9.64 0.91
C GLU A 202 17.91 8.55 0.84
N ALA A 203 16.66 8.86 1.24
CA ALA A 203 15.54 7.94 1.11
C ALA A 203 14.80 8.16 -0.22
N ILE A 204 14.70 7.08 -1.01
CA ILE A 204 13.95 7.02 -2.27
C ILE A 204 12.58 6.45 -1.95
N CYS A 205 11.55 7.30 -1.93
CA CYS A 205 10.17 6.88 -1.73
C CYS A 205 9.57 6.48 -3.08
N TYR A 206 9.23 5.20 -3.23
CA TYR A 206 8.56 4.71 -4.43
C TYR A 206 7.06 5.04 -4.36
N CYS A 207 6.46 5.41 -5.48
CA CYS A 207 5.02 5.66 -5.69
C CYS A 207 4.40 6.93 -5.08
N MET A 208 4.98 7.53 -4.07
CA MET A 208 4.58 8.86 -3.59
C MET A 208 5.79 9.78 -3.56
N GLY A 209 5.72 10.87 -4.26
CA GLY A 209 6.80 11.87 -4.31
C GLY A 209 6.27 13.29 -4.28
N GLU A 210 7.06 14.23 -3.75
CA GLU A 210 6.78 15.66 -3.94
C GLU A 210 6.87 15.98 -5.44
N ASN A 211 5.74 16.27 -6.08
CA ASN A 211 5.67 16.72 -7.48
C ASN A 211 6.17 15.72 -8.54
N VAL A 212 6.07 14.42 -8.31
CA VAL A 212 6.59 13.36 -9.19
C VAL A 212 5.97 13.37 -10.58
N CYS A 213 4.73 13.83 -10.75
CA CYS A 213 4.07 13.87 -12.06
C CYS A 213 4.61 14.91 -13.06
N ARG A 214 5.52 15.76 -12.66
CA ARG A 214 6.21 16.65 -13.60
C ARG A 214 7.61 16.18 -13.96
N SER A 215 8.18 15.23 -13.23
CA SER A 215 9.45 14.62 -13.55
C SER A 215 9.22 13.18 -13.99
N THR A 216 9.80 12.82 -15.08
CA THR A 216 9.91 11.46 -15.60
C THR A 216 10.70 10.53 -14.67
N ASP A 217 11.13 11.01 -13.51
CA ASP A 217 12.11 10.37 -12.64
C ASP A 217 11.53 9.29 -11.73
N GLY A 218 10.21 9.29 -11.46
CA GLY A 218 9.56 8.32 -10.58
C GLY A 218 9.77 6.86 -11.01
N LEU A 219 9.64 6.58 -12.30
CA LEU A 219 9.85 5.24 -12.85
C LEU A 219 11.34 4.83 -12.84
N ASP A 220 12.25 5.78 -13.08
CA ASP A 220 13.70 5.50 -13.12
C ASP A 220 14.22 5.07 -11.75
N ASN A 221 13.63 5.57 -10.66
CA ASN A 221 13.91 5.08 -9.32
C ASN A 221 13.57 3.59 -9.15
N HIS A 222 12.46 3.13 -9.74
CA HIS A 222 12.08 1.71 -9.71
C HIS A 222 13.06 0.82 -10.48
N ARG A 223 13.62 1.31 -11.56
CA ARG A 223 14.65 0.59 -12.33
C ARG A 223 15.91 0.30 -11.52
N THR A 224 16.25 1.19 -10.59
CA THR A 224 17.43 1.08 -9.74
C THR A 224 17.15 0.55 -8.34
N ALA A 225 15.94 0.03 -8.08
CA ALA A 225 15.53 -0.45 -6.75
C ALA A 225 16.39 -1.60 -6.20
N GLY A 226 17.02 -2.37 -7.09
CA GLY A 226 18.00 -3.40 -6.72
C GLY A 226 19.34 -2.85 -6.26
N GLU A 227 19.66 -1.57 -6.52
CA GLU A 227 20.98 -0.96 -6.25
C GLU A 227 21.04 -0.23 -4.90
N VAL A 228 19.93 -0.01 -4.21
CA VAL A 228 19.93 0.65 -2.89
C VAL A 228 20.57 -0.22 -1.81
N GLU A 229 21.05 0.41 -0.74
CA GLU A 229 21.71 -0.27 0.38
C GLU A 229 20.74 -1.24 1.09
N LYS A 230 19.53 -0.78 1.39
CA LYS A 230 18.42 -1.56 1.94
C LYS A 230 17.06 -0.97 1.53
N ASN A 231 16.01 -1.78 1.62
CA ASN A 231 14.63 -1.33 1.46
C ASN A 231 13.92 -1.29 2.81
N ILE A 232 13.13 -0.25 3.05
CA ILE A 232 12.23 -0.13 4.19
C ILE A 232 10.82 -0.42 3.69
N VAL A 233 10.16 -1.38 4.33
CA VAL A 233 8.80 -1.81 3.99
C VAL A 233 7.84 -1.22 5.00
N VAL A 234 7.00 -0.28 4.57
CA VAL A 234 6.06 0.43 5.44
C VAL A 234 4.62 -0.08 5.33
N SER A 235 4.37 -1.03 4.42
CA SER A 235 3.08 -1.69 4.22
C SER A 235 3.22 -3.19 4.02
N PRO A 236 2.29 -4.01 4.56
CA PRO A 236 2.26 -5.46 4.28
C PRO A 236 2.14 -5.79 2.79
N ALA A 237 1.47 -4.93 2.01
CA ALA A 237 1.28 -5.10 0.57
C ALA A 237 2.60 -5.02 -0.22
N ALA A 238 3.61 -4.32 0.29
CA ALA A 238 4.91 -4.21 -0.36
C ALA A 238 5.90 -5.33 0.02
N LEU A 239 5.55 -6.21 0.98
CA LEU A 239 6.45 -7.24 1.48
C LEU A 239 6.86 -8.26 0.41
N ALA A 240 5.93 -8.66 -0.45
CA ALA A 240 6.23 -9.60 -1.54
C ALA A 240 7.24 -9.01 -2.54
N ALA A 241 7.13 -7.71 -2.83
CA ALA A 241 8.08 -7.00 -3.69
C ALA A 241 9.46 -6.86 -3.02
N ALA A 242 9.51 -6.57 -1.72
CA ALA A 242 10.77 -6.51 -0.98
C ALA A 242 11.51 -7.86 -0.99
N LYS A 243 10.80 -8.96 -0.74
CA LYS A 243 11.34 -10.33 -0.84
C LYS A 243 11.83 -10.67 -2.25
N TYR A 244 11.11 -10.21 -3.26
CA TYR A 244 11.54 -10.37 -4.65
C TYR A 244 12.85 -9.61 -4.91
N LEU A 245 12.97 -8.36 -4.46
CA LEU A 245 14.19 -7.55 -4.61
C LEU A 245 15.37 -8.17 -3.83
N GLU A 246 15.15 -8.69 -2.63
CA GLU A 246 16.18 -9.40 -1.87
C GLU A 246 16.64 -10.67 -2.60
N LYS A 247 15.70 -11.50 -3.04
CA LYS A 247 16.01 -12.76 -3.74
C LYS A 247 16.74 -12.52 -5.06
N THR A 248 16.35 -11.49 -5.82
CA THR A 248 16.83 -11.26 -7.19
C THR A 248 18.10 -10.42 -7.21
N PHE A 249 18.19 -9.43 -6.33
CA PHE A 249 19.27 -8.44 -6.33
C PHE A 249 20.13 -8.46 -5.06
N GLY A 250 19.79 -9.30 -4.07
CA GLY A 250 20.47 -9.34 -2.79
C GLY A 250 20.30 -8.05 -1.97
N THR A 251 19.25 -7.26 -2.22
CA THR A 251 18.98 -6.02 -1.49
C THR A 251 18.19 -6.34 -0.23
N PRO A 252 18.78 -6.23 0.97
CA PRO A 252 18.09 -6.55 2.21
C PRO A 252 16.92 -5.60 2.45
N TYR A 253 15.98 -6.03 3.28
CA TYR A 253 14.85 -5.18 3.68
C TYR A 253 14.63 -5.20 5.19
N GLU A 254 13.97 -4.17 5.67
CA GLU A 254 13.53 -4.00 7.05
C GLU A 254 12.05 -3.59 7.03
N VAL A 255 11.23 -4.23 7.89
CA VAL A 255 9.80 -3.94 7.97
C VAL A 255 9.56 -3.04 9.19
N THR A 256 9.31 -1.75 8.93
CA THR A 256 9.09 -0.75 10.00
C THR A 256 8.45 0.51 9.43
N TYR A 257 7.88 1.34 10.33
CA TYR A 257 7.42 2.70 9.99
C TYR A 257 8.30 3.72 10.72
N PRO A 258 9.23 4.39 10.04
CA PRO A 258 10.32 5.13 10.71
C PRO A 258 9.89 6.35 11.50
N ILE A 259 8.76 6.99 11.15
CA ILE A 259 8.23 8.20 11.81
C ILE A 259 7.08 7.88 12.78
N VAL A 260 7.06 6.68 13.34
CA VAL A 260 5.99 6.20 14.23
C VAL A 260 5.86 7.01 15.53
N GLU A 261 6.91 7.68 15.98
CA GLU A 261 6.90 8.47 17.20
C GLU A 261 5.79 9.56 17.19
N GLU A 262 5.47 10.10 16.00
CA GLU A 262 4.42 11.10 15.80
C GLU A 262 3.00 10.52 15.98
N LEU A 263 2.83 9.20 15.77
CA LEU A 263 1.55 8.52 15.86
C LEU A 263 1.21 8.04 17.29
N VAL A 264 2.19 8.07 18.18
CA VAL A 264 2.03 7.58 19.56
C VAL A 264 1.99 8.76 20.53
N PRO A 265 0.83 9.15 21.09
CA PRO A 265 0.71 10.24 22.04
C PRO A 265 1.62 10.08 23.27
N ASP A 266 1.98 11.20 23.91
CA ASP A 266 2.76 11.17 25.14
C ASP A 266 1.86 10.96 26.34
N MET A 267 1.79 9.72 26.83
CA MET A 267 0.99 9.31 27.97
C MET A 267 1.58 8.08 28.67
N ASP A 268 1.05 7.72 29.83
CA ASP A 268 1.46 6.53 30.58
C ASP A 268 0.77 5.26 30.05
N TYR A 269 1.54 4.40 29.42
CA TYR A 269 1.10 3.12 28.88
C TYR A 269 1.33 1.92 29.79
N ARG A 270 2.01 2.10 30.94
CA ARG A 270 2.39 1.00 31.81
C ARG A 270 1.17 0.26 32.35
N ARG A 271 1.22 -1.07 32.28
CA ARG A 271 0.17 -1.99 32.73
C ARG A 271 -1.18 -1.77 32.03
N LYS A 272 -1.20 -1.07 30.90
CA LYS A 272 -2.41 -0.84 30.12
C LYS A 272 -2.65 -1.97 29.15
N LYS A 273 -3.92 -2.29 28.95
CA LYS A 273 -4.38 -3.17 27.89
C LYS A 273 -4.78 -2.31 26.69
N ILE A 274 -4.09 -2.48 25.58
CA ILE A 274 -4.15 -1.55 24.44
C ILE A 274 -4.55 -2.32 23.18
N LEU A 275 -5.52 -1.79 22.45
CA LEU A 275 -5.87 -2.23 21.11
C LEU A 275 -5.39 -1.20 20.09
N ILE A 276 -4.66 -1.64 19.07
CA ILE A 276 -4.26 -0.83 17.93
C ILE A 276 -4.95 -1.39 16.69
N VAL A 277 -5.83 -0.59 16.08
CA VAL A 277 -6.52 -0.96 14.82
C VAL A 277 -5.96 -0.13 13.69
N HIS A 278 -5.05 -0.72 12.96
CA HIS A 278 -4.34 -0.07 11.83
C HIS A 278 -3.86 -1.12 10.82
N GLN A 279 -3.27 -0.68 9.68
CA GLN A 279 -2.51 -1.62 8.86
C GLN A 279 -1.35 -2.20 9.69
N GLN A 280 -0.96 -3.43 9.40
CA GLN A 280 -0.15 -4.25 10.30
C GLN A 280 1.25 -3.66 10.60
N VAL A 281 1.93 -3.07 9.61
CA VAL A 281 3.29 -2.55 9.82
C VAL A 281 3.30 -1.33 10.73
N ILE A 282 2.35 -0.40 10.53
CA ILE A 282 2.21 0.75 11.42
C ILE A 282 1.74 0.30 12.82
N GLY A 283 0.77 -0.61 12.90
CA GLY A 283 0.34 -1.18 14.17
C GLY A 283 1.48 -1.82 14.97
N ASN A 284 2.34 -2.59 14.30
CA ASN A 284 3.53 -3.18 14.89
C ASN A 284 4.58 -2.13 15.31
N ALA A 285 4.78 -1.11 14.50
CA ALA A 285 5.70 -0.02 14.85
C ALA A 285 5.19 0.77 16.08
N MET A 286 3.89 1.08 16.14
CA MET A 286 3.28 1.70 17.32
C MET A 286 3.43 0.82 18.56
N ARG A 287 3.20 -0.49 18.45
CA ARG A 287 3.40 -1.46 19.54
C ARG A 287 4.84 -1.44 20.05
N ALA A 288 5.82 -1.46 19.15
CA ALA A 288 7.22 -1.39 19.49
C ALA A 288 7.59 -0.08 20.19
N GLU A 289 7.08 1.06 19.71
CA GLU A 289 7.30 2.37 20.28
C GLU A 289 6.68 2.49 21.68
N ILE A 290 5.46 2.01 21.89
CA ILE A 290 4.82 2.00 23.21
C ILE A 290 5.63 1.16 24.20
N ARG A 291 6.08 -0.04 23.79
CA ARG A 291 6.95 -0.88 24.64
C ARG A 291 8.26 -0.17 24.98
N ARG A 292 8.88 0.52 24.04
CA ARG A 292 10.09 1.32 24.26
C ARG A 292 9.85 2.43 25.30
N ARG A 293 8.71 3.13 25.24
CA ARG A 293 8.34 4.16 26.20
C ARG A 293 8.11 3.58 27.61
N CYS A 294 7.46 2.43 27.72
CA CYS A 294 7.29 1.73 28.99
C CYS A 294 8.62 1.38 29.67
N GLN A 295 9.65 1.01 28.90
CA GLN A 295 10.97 0.65 29.42
C GLN A 295 11.84 1.84 29.83
N LYS A 296 11.68 3.00 29.19
CA LYS A 296 12.48 4.20 29.47
C LYS A 296 12.19 4.85 30.81
N VAL A 297 11.05 4.57 31.41
CA VAL A 297 10.71 5.09 32.74
C VAL A 297 11.41 4.23 33.79
N ASN A 298 12.50 4.75 34.38
CA ASN A 298 13.29 4.10 35.43
C ASN A 298 12.39 3.59 36.56
N GLY A 299 12.07 2.33 36.55
CA GLY A 299 11.33 1.60 37.58
C GLY A 299 12.17 0.44 38.06
N ASP A 300 11.79 -0.12 39.21
CA ASP A 300 12.37 -1.34 39.72
C ASP A 300 12.27 -2.44 38.67
N PRO A 301 13.40 -3.07 38.24
CA PRO A 301 13.39 -4.14 37.25
C PRO A 301 12.55 -5.35 37.67
N ALA A 302 12.16 -5.46 38.93
CA ALA A 302 11.27 -6.49 39.43
C ALA A 302 9.78 -6.23 39.16
N VAL A 303 9.41 -5.04 38.70
CA VAL A 303 8.02 -4.68 38.40
C VAL A 303 7.78 -4.79 36.89
N ASP A 304 6.90 -5.69 36.49
CA ASP A 304 6.43 -5.77 35.09
C ASP A 304 5.61 -4.52 34.77
N ASN A 305 6.24 -3.60 34.05
CA ASN A 305 5.65 -2.36 33.59
C ASN A 305 5.14 -2.45 32.13
N ASN A 306 5.13 -3.64 31.55
CA ASN A 306 4.77 -3.81 30.15
C ASN A 306 3.27 -3.55 29.91
N ALA A 307 2.97 -2.95 28.78
CA ALA A 307 1.61 -2.90 28.27
C ALA A 307 1.28 -4.22 27.54
N VAL A 308 0.04 -4.66 27.66
CA VAL A 308 -0.50 -5.77 26.85
C VAL A 308 -1.11 -5.15 25.60
N ILE A 309 -0.53 -5.41 24.43
CA ILE A 309 -0.89 -4.71 23.20
C ILE A 309 -1.32 -5.72 22.13
N THR A 310 -2.55 -5.58 21.67
CA THR A 310 -3.11 -6.32 20.53
C THR A 310 -3.13 -5.43 19.30
N VAL A 311 -2.66 -5.93 18.19
CA VAL A 311 -2.82 -5.29 16.88
C VAL A 311 -3.94 -5.99 16.13
N ALA A 312 -4.88 -5.21 15.63
CA ALA A 312 -5.96 -5.71 14.77
C ALA A 312 -5.97 -4.93 13.45
N SER A 313 -6.31 -5.60 12.37
CA SER A 313 -6.39 -4.96 11.06
C SER A 313 -7.58 -5.44 10.26
N TRP A 314 -8.23 -4.53 9.55
CA TRP A 314 -9.22 -4.81 8.50
C TRP A 314 -8.56 -5.27 7.19
N PHE A 315 -7.28 -5.00 7.06
CA PHE A 315 -6.49 -5.16 5.86
C PHE A 315 -5.54 -6.36 5.98
N MET A 316 -4.71 -6.55 4.97
CA MET A 316 -3.76 -7.64 4.88
C MET A 316 -2.92 -7.79 6.14
N MET A 317 -2.93 -8.98 6.71
CA MET A 317 -2.04 -9.38 7.79
C MET A 317 -1.15 -10.55 7.34
N LYS A 318 0.15 -10.37 7.40
CA LYS A 318 1.13 -11.42 7.13
C LYS A 318 1.47 -12.14 8.43
N GLN A 319 1.35 -13.48 8.43
CA GLN A 319 1.59 -14.29 9.62
C GLN A 319 2.99 -14.08 10.20
N GLU A 320 3.99 -13.89 9.34
CA GLU A 320 5.38 -13.65 9.73
C GLU A 320 5.61 -12.31 10.46
N LEU A 321 4.66 -11.37 10.37
CA LEU A 321 4.69 -10.07 11.05
C LEU A 321 3.74 -10.02 12.25
N SER A 322 2.96 -11.07 12.49
CA SER A 322 1.98 -11.14 13.58
C SER A 322 2.62 -11.63 14.86
N GLU A 323 2.20 -11.08 16.00
CA GLU A 323 2.43 -11.63 17.31
C GLU A 323 1.20 -12.46 17.76
N GLU A 324 1.38 -13.29 18.77
CA GLU A 324 0.28 -14.03 19.38
C GLU A 324 -0.80 -13.08 19.93
N GLY A 325 -2.04 -13.30 19.54
CA GLY A 325 -3.16 -12.45 19.91
C GLY A 325 -3.50 -11.36 18.90
N ASP A 326 -2.72 -11.18 17.83
CA ASP A 326 -3.08 -10.26 16.74
C ASP A 326 -4.28 -10.78 15.95
N ILE A 327 -5.15 -9.87 15.47
CA ILE A 327 -6.49 -10.19 14.98
C ILE A 327 -6.73 -9.60 13.59
N SER A 328 -7.13 -10.46 12.64
CA SER A 328 -7.68 -10.02 11.36
C SER A 328 -9.19 -9.79 11.50
N LEU A 329 -9.63 -8.56 11.23
CA LEU A 329 -11.03 -8.15 11.26
C LEU A 329 -11.61 -8.28 9.84
N ARG A 330 -12.86 -8.74 9.73
CA ARG A 330 -13.57 -8.88 8.45
C ARG A 330 -14.84 -8.06 8.39
N GLU A 331 -15.61 -8.10 9.47
CA GLU A 331 -16.90 -7.43 9.58
C GLU A 331 -16.92 -6.51 10.80
N GLU A 332 -17.80 -5.49 10.79
CA GLU A 332 -17.97 -4.58 11.92
C GLU A 332 -18.28 -5.33 13.22
N ASP A 333 -19.02 -6.45 13.12
CA ASP A 333 -19.36 -7.29 14.25
C ASP A 333 -18.11 -7.88 14.91
N ASP A 334 -17.07 -8.24 14.15
CA ASP A 334 -15.81 -8.77 14.71
C ASP A 334 -15.13 -7.74 15.62
N TYR A 335 -15.07 -6.49 15.19
CA TYR A 335 -14.52 -5.39 15.97
C TYR A 335 -15.37 -5.11 17.23
N MET A 336 -16.69 -5.07 17.07
CA MET A 336 -17.60 -4.82 18.18
C MET A 336 -17.57 -5.95 19.23
N GLU A 337 -17.44 -7.20 18.80
CA GLU A 337 -17.27 -8.35 19.68
C GLU A 337 -15.93 -8.29 20.43
N LEU A 338 -14.86 -7.91 19.71
CA LEU A 338 -13.54 -7.74 20.33
C LEU A 338 -13.56 -6.69 21.44
N ILE A 339 -14.13 -5.51 21.18
CA ILE A 339 -14.25 -4.44 22.18
C ILE A 339 -15.12 -4.87 23.38
N LYS A 340 -16.22 -5.59 23.14
CA LYS A 340 -17.11 -6.06 24.21
C LYS A 340 -16.49 -7.15 25.09
N LYS A 341 -15.73 -8.03 24.49
CA LYS A 341 -15.14 -9.18 25.17
C LYS A 341 -13.93 -8.81 26.00
N GLU A 342 -13.13 -7.89 25.48
CA GLU A 342 -11.85 -7.51 26.03
C GLU A 342 -11.97 -6.09 26.62
N ASP A 343 -11.58 -5.93 27.88
CA ASP A 343 -11.62 -4.63 28.56
C ASP A 343 -10.33 -3.86 28.27
N TYR A 344 -10.31 -3.12 27.16
CA TYR A 344 -9.16 -2.32 26.76
C TYR A 344 -9.17 -0.97 27.49
N ASP A 345 -8.03 -0.59 28.07
CA ASP A 345 -7.82 0.74 28.66
C ASP A 345 -7.69 1.83 27.56
N ILE A 346 -7.09 1.47 26.41
CA ILE A 346 -6.80 2.40 25.32
C ILE A 346 -7.10 1.70 23.99
N VAL A 347 -7.76 2.42 23.09
CA VAL A 347 -8.00 1.98 21.70
C VAL A 347 -7.46 3.04 20.76
N PHE A 348 -6.46 2.66 19.95
CA PHE A 348 -5.99 3.43 18.81
C PHE A 348 -6.72 2.95 17.57
N ALA A 349 -7.52 3.79 16.97
CA ALA A 349 -8.29 3.45 15.77
C ALA A 349 -8.57 4.71 14.94
N ASP A 350 -8.94 4.55 13.68
CA ASP A 350 -9.36 5.65 12.82
C ASP A 350 -10.55 6.39 13.45
N PRO A 351 -10.61 7.73 13.39
CA PRO A 351 -11.72 8.53 13.91
C PRO A 351 -13.11 8.10 13.41
N MET A 352 -13.20 7.51 12.23
CA MET A 352 -14.46 6.94 11.71
C MET A 352 -15.01 5.81 12.60
N MET A 353 -14.15 5.11 13.33
CA MET A 353 -14.54 4.02 14.23
C MET A 353 -15.04 4.51 15.60
N LYS A 354 -14.90 5.80 15.90
CA LYS A 354 -15.30 6.36 17.23
C LYS A 354 -16.70 5.97 17.65
N ARG A 355 -17.69 6.20 16.77
CA ARG A 355 -19.09 5.88 17.07
C ARG A 355 -19.31 4.38 17.31
N MET A 356 -18.66 3.54 16.50
CA MET A 356 -18.75 2.08 16.65
C MET A 356 -18.13 1.62 17.98
N THR A 357 -16.98 2.19 18.35
CA THR A 357 -16.30 1.93 19.63
C THR A 357 -17.15 2.34 20.81
N GLU A 358 -17.73 3.55 20.80
CA GLU A 358 -18.64 4.03 21.85
C GLU A 358 -19.86 3.15 22.02
N ASP A 359 -20.49 2.74 20.91
CA ASP A 359 -21.66 1.86 20.96
C ASP A 359 -21.29 0.46 21.47
N ALA A 360 -20.11 -0.06 21.15
CA ALA A 360 -19.62 -1.33 21.67
C ALA A 360 -19.44 -1.29 23.20
N TYR A 361 -18.80 -0.24 23.73
CA TYR A 361 -18.64 -0.06 25.19
C TYR A 361 -19.98 0.14 25.91
N LYS A 362 -20.91 0.92 25.36
CA LYS A 362 -22.26 1.08 25.92
C LYS A 362 -22.99 -0.24 26.04
N MET A 363 -22.84 -1.13 25.03
CA MET A 363 -23.43 -2.46 25.05
C MET A 363 -22.77 -3.40 26.06
N ALA A 364 -21.48 -3.22 26.33
CA ALA A 364 -20.74 -3.97 27.37
C ALA A 364 -21.01 -3.49 28.79
N GLY A 365 -21.62 -2.32 28.98
CA GLY A 365 -21.84 -1.70 30.29
C GLY A 365 -20.57 -1.13 30.91
N THR A 366 -19.49 -1.00 30.17
CA THR A 366 -18.22 -0.42 30.59
C THR A 366 -18.06 0.97 29.98
N GLY A 367 -17.61 1.93 30.76
CA GLY A 367 -17.42 3.32 30.32
C GLY A 367 -15.95 3.69 30.31
N CYS A 368 -15.53 4.25 29.23
CA CYS A 368 -14.50 5.25 28.93
C CYS A 368 -13.67 4.87 27.69
N VAL A 369 -13.81 5.69 26.69
CA VAL A 369 -12.90 5.75 25.54
C VAL A 369 -11.95 6.91 25.79
N ALA A 370 -10.65 6.65 25.90
CA ALA A 370 -9.64 7.70 25.77
C ALA A 370 -9.46 7.95 24.27
N ASP A 371 -9.91 9.11 23.78
CA ASP A 371 -9.69 9.55 22.41
C ASP A 371 -8.19 9.79 22.17
N ALA A 372 -7.54 8.93 21.44
CA ALA A 372 -6.13 9.08 21.06
C ALA A 372 -5.94 9.76 19.67
N HIS A 373 -6.99 10.34 19.10
CA HIS A 373 -6.95 11.07 17.83
C HIS A 373 -7.54 12.48 17.95
N GLU A 374 -6.97 13.32 18.84
CA GLU A 374 -6.98 14.76 18.67
C GLU A 374 -5.58 15.23 18.26
N THR A 375 -5.15 14.90 17.06
CA THR A 375 -4.06 15.60 16.37
C THR A 375 -4.58 16.12 15.04
N GLU A 376 -5.16 17.31 15.15
CA GLU A 376 -5.10 18.45 14.23
C GLU A 376 -5.42 18.23 12.77
N ARG A 377 -6.69 18.44 12.43
CA ARG A 377 -6.99 19.22 11.24
C ARG A 377 -6.85 20.71 11.62
N LYS A 378 -5.70 21.30 11.37
CA LYS A 378 -5.53 22.73 11.12
C LYS A 378 -4.93 22.93 9.75
#